data_311d4a0ae62f070155fdfd014e1aef63
#
_entry.id   311d4a0ae62f070155fdfd014e1aef63
#
_cell.length_a   1.000
_cell.length_b   1.000
_cell.length_c   1.000
_cell.angle_alpha   90.00
_cell.angle_beta   90.00
_cell.angle_gamma   90.00
#
_symmetry.space_group_name_H-M   'P 1'
#
loop_
_entity.id
_entity.type
_entity.pdbx_description
1 polymer ?
#
loop_
_entity_poly.entity_id
_entity_poly.type
_entity_poly.pdbx_seq_one_letter_code
_entity_poly.pdbx_strand_id
1 'polypeptide(L)'
;LVGSEMCIRDRRYLNVELILEDQSGLKIPKSSVIKKSCYAIPQDYITTGGNSSDSGVMIQDKDSAVFQQVEIYYVSDDGTNYVNPESLKVGTTLIKPESSETMTVEKTAELSGVYNINQGYAVFNAVEILCESDEYYIIKEDNSYGLSNYDHIVQDGEDVKEDEVIF
;
A
#
# COMPACT_ATOMS: atom_id res chain seq x y z
N LEU A 1 56.52 -16.29 42.01
CA LEU A 1 56.06 -16.54 40.64
C LEU A 1 54.74 -15.85 40.45
N VAL A 2 54.81 -14.63 39.92
CA VAL A 2 53.63 -13.81 39.61
C VAL A 2 53.25 -14.10 38.16
N GLY A 3 52.18 -14.83 37.97
CA GLY A 3 51.55 -15.01 36.68
C GLY A 3 50.84 -13.72 36.28
N SER A 4 51.35 -13.02 35.27
CA SER A 4 50.69 -11.90 34.65
C SER A 4 49.55 -12.41 33.80
N GLU A 5 48.33 -12.35 34.32
CA GLU A 5 47.11 -12.49 33.51
C GLU A 5 46.94 -11.21 32.70
N MET A 6 47.36 -11.31 31.47
CA MET A 6 47.09 -10.28 30.45
C MET A 6 45.63 -10.43 30.00
N CYS A 7 44.70 -9.73 30.65
CA CYS A 7 43.33 -9.59 30.19
C CYS A 7 43.32 -8.79 28.87
N ILE A 8 43.37 -9.48 27.77
CA ILE A 8 43.06 -8.91 26.47
C ILE A 8 41.55 -8.74 26.44
N ARG A 9 41.07 -7.55 26.82
CA ARG A 9 39.70 -7.13 26.50
C ARG A 9 39.64 -6.76 25.03
N ASP A 10 39.59 -7.77 24.19
CA ASP A 10 39.26 -7.59 22.79
C ASP A 10 37.76 -7.35 22.70
N ARG A 11 37.36 -6.07 22.66
CA ARG A 11 35.97 -5.68 22.43
C ARG A 11 35.70 -5.80 20.93
N ARG A 12 35.52 -7.01 20.47
CA ARG A 12 34.95 -7.24 19.14
C ARG A 12 33.45 -7.18 19.29
N TYR A 13 32.85 -6.11 18.81
CA TYR A 13 31.42 -6.03 18.62
C TYR A 13 31.10 -6.80 17.34
N LEU A 14 30.44 -7.93 17.47
CA LEU A 14 29.85 -8.65 16.36
C LEU A 14 28.42 -8.16 16.25
N ASN A 15 28.09 -7.41 15.22
CA ASN A 15 26.71 -7.15 14.86
C ASN A 15 26.16 -8.45 14.25
N VAL A 16 25.42 -9.20 15.02
CA VAL A 16 24.69 -10.37 14.54
C VAL A 16 23.27 -9.94 14.25
N GLU A 17 22.93 -9.82 12.99
CA GLU A 17 21.56 -9.71 12.55
C GLU A 17 20.99 -11.13 12.44
N LEU A 18 20.10 -11.49 13.35
CA LEU A 18 19.44 -12.79 13.35
C LEU A 18 18.18 -12.69 12.50
N ILE A 19 18.24 -13.13 11.26
CA ILE A 19 17.07 -13.31 10.42
C ILE A 19 16.39 -14.60 10.86
N LEU A 20 15.31 -14.47 11.65
CA LEU A 20 14.60 -15.60 12.25
C LEU A 20 13.62 -16.30 11.31
N GLU A 21 13.26 -15.68 10.20
CA GLU A 21 12.39 -16.26 9.19
C GLU A 21 12.91 -15.91 7.79
N ASP A 22 13.01 -16.92 6.97
CA ASP A 22 13.39 -16.83 5.55
C ASP A 22 12.16 -16.36 4.74
N GLN A 23 11.64 -15.18 5.08
CA GLN A 23 10.56 -14.56 4.32
C GLN A 23 11.19 -13.99 3.05
N SER A 24 11.02 -14.71 1.96
CA SER A 24 11.37 -14.20 0.64
C SER A 24 10.52 -12.97 0.35
N GLY A 25 11.17 -11.84 0.12
CA GLY A 25 10.50 -10.58 -0.15
C GLY A 25 11.41 -9.64 -0.91
N LEU A 26 10.83 -8.54 -1.37
CA LEU A 26 11.58 -7.49 -2.06
C LEU A 26 12.18 -6.53 -1.04
N LYS A 27 13.43 -6.15 -1.25
CA LYS A 27 14.13 -5.17 -0.42
C LYS A 27 13.98 -3.78 -1.02
N ILE A 28 13.41 -2.85 -0.27
CA ILE A 28 13.22 -1.45 -0.69
C ILE A 28 13.78 -0.47 0.33
N PRO A 29 14.28 0.72 -0.08
CA PRO A 29 14.70 1.76 0.84
C PRO A 29 13.54 2.29 1.68
N LYS A 30 13.80 2.68 2.92
CA LYS A 30 12.76 3.32 3.76
C LYS A 30 12.27 4.65 3.20
N SER A 31 13.15 5.43 2.56
CA SER A 31 12.82 6.71 1.96
C SER A 31 11.81 6.61 0.80
N SER A 32 11.72 5.44 0.16
CA SER A 32 10.76 5.24 -0.92
C SER A 32 9.33 5.00 -0.43
N VAL A 33 9.16 4.62 0.85
CA VAL A 33 7.84 4.27 1.40
C VAL A 33 7.13 5.52 1.90
N ILE A 34 5.95 5.75 1.37
CA ILE A 34 5.04 6.82 1.79
C ILE A 34 3.77 6.23 2.38
N LYS A 35 3.03 7.06 3.12
CA LYS A 35 1.71 6.71 3.63
C LYS A 35 0.65 7.55 2.93
N LYS A 36 -0.36 6.90 2.40
CA LYS A 36 -1.54 7.54 1.82
C LYS A 36 -2.78 7.22 2.63
N SER A 37 -3.60 8.26 2.85
CA SER A 37 -4.96 8.05 3.36
C SER A 37 -5.84 7.52 2.23
N CYS A 38 -6.64 6.51 2.51
CA CYS A 38 -7.57 5.91 1.57
C CYS A 38 -8.88 5.58 2.27
N TYR A 39 -9.93 5.31 1.50
CA TYR A 39 -11.21 4.83 2.05
C TYR A 39 -11.24 3.31 2.04
N ALA A 40 -11.60 2.74 3.19
CA ALA A 40 -11.79 1.29 3.34
C ALA A 40 -13.25 0.94 3.01
N ILE A 41 -13.47 0.28 1.89
CA ILE A 41 -14.80 -0.10 1.37
C ILE A 41 -14.88 -1.63 1.27
N PRO A 42 -15.88 -2.27 1.91
CA PRO A 42 -16.08 -3.71 1.78
C PRO A 42 -16.33 -4.13 0.32
N GLN A 43 -15.86 -5.32 -0.05
CA GLN A 43 -16.01 -5.87 -1.40
C GLN A 43 -17.48 -5.90 -1.88
N ASP A 44 -18.41 -6.07 -0.96
CA ASP A 44 -19.84 -6.12 -1.26
C ASP A 44 -20.40 -4.82 -1.87
N TYR A 45 -19.71 -3.70 -1.71
CA TYR A 45 -20.08 -2.39 -2.27
C TYR A 45 -19.37 -2.07 -3.57
N ILE A 46 -18.40 -2.89 -3.97
CA ILE A 46 -17.70 -2.73 -5.23
C ILE A 46 -18.45 -3.45 -6.35
N THR A 47 -18.62 -2.77 -7.46
CA THR A 47 -19.25 -3.31 -8.67
C THR A 47 -18.49 -2.87 -9.91
N THR A 48 -18.80 -3.46 -11.04
CA THR A 48 -18.23 -3.05 -12.34
C THR A 48 -19.26 -2.24 -13.12
N GLY A 49 -18.81 -1.25 -13.87
CA GLY A 49 -19.67 -0.48 -14.76
C GLY A 49 -20.30 -1.35 -15.85
N GLY A 50 -21.56 -1.10 -16.21
CA GLY A 50 -22.33 -1.97 -17.10
C GLY A 50 -21.73 -2.21 -18.49
N ASN A 51 -20.83 -1.33 -18.97
CA ASN A 51 -20.17 -1.44 -20.27
C ASN A 51 -18.64 -1.39 -20.19
N SER A 52 -18.07 -1.29 -19.00
CA SER A 52 -16.63 -1.28 -18.76
C SER A 52 -16.25 -2.32 -17.72
N SER A 53 -15.01 -2.78 -17.77
CA SER A 53 -14.44 -3.63 -16.73
C SER A 53 -13.96 -2.84 -15.51
N ASP A 54 -14.18 -1.53 -15.50
CA ASP A 54 -13.69 -0.65 -14.45
C ASP A 54 -14.46 -0.87 -13.16
N SER A 55 -13.74 -0.92 -12.07
CA SER A 55 -14.31 -1.03 -10.73
C SER A 55 -14.90 0.29 -10.28
N GLY A 56 -16.01 0.21 -9.58
CA GLY A 56 -16.70 1.38 -9.07
C GLY A 56 -17.67 1.04 -7.94
N VAL A 57 -18.37 2.05 -7.50
CA VAL A 57 -19.40 1.98 -6.44
C VAL A 57 -20.71 2.59 -6.93
N MET A 58 -21.81 2.17 -6.30
CA MET A 58 -23.10 2.81 -6.50
C MET A 58 -23.30 3.87 -5.42
N ILE A 59 -23.46 5.13 -5.87
CA ILE A 59 -23.71 6.27 -4.99
C ILE A 59 -25.20 6.57 -4.95
N GLN A 60 -25.73 6.84 -3.76
CA GLN A 60 -27.07 7.33 -3.61
C GLN A 60 -27.14 8.83 -3.94
N ASP A 61 -27.84 9.18 -5.02
CA ASP A 61 -28.18 10.56 -5.35
C ASP A 61 -29.70 10.72 -5.31
N LYS A 62 -30.20 11.33 -4.22
CA LYS A 62 -31.63 11.53 -3.93
C LYS A 62 -32.44 10.23 -4.04
N ASP A 63 -33.09 10.00 -5.18
CA ASP A 63 -33.97 8.85 -5.43
C ASP A 63 -33.37 7.85 -6.46
N SER A 64 -32.11 8.06 -6.88
CA SER A 64 -31.44 7.23 -7.88
C SER A 64 -30.10 6.74 -7.39
N ALA A 65 -29.67 5.58 -7.91
CA ALA A 65 -28.32 5.07 -7.73
C ALA A 65 -27.50 5.42 -8.98
N VAL A 66 -26.34 6.04 -8.78
CA VAL A 66 -25.43 6.44 -9.86
C VAL A 66 -24.12 5.67 -9.69
N PHE A 67 -23.65 5.06 -10.79
CA PHE A 67 -22.32 4.44 -10.81
C PHE A 67 -21.23 5.51 -10.81
N GLN A 68 -20.29 5.36 -9.89
CA GLN A 68 -19.07 6.16 -9.83
C GLN A 68 -17.87 5.24 -9.91
N GLN A 69 -17.04 5.44 -10.93
CA GLN A 69 -15.77 4.75 -11.05
C GLN A 69 -14.86 5.16 -9.90
N VAL A 70 -14.16 4.19 -9.32
CA VAL A 70 -13.16 4.42 -8.27
C VAL A 70 -11.86 3.71 -8.59
N GLU A 71 -10.78 4.31 -8.19
CA GLU A 71 -9.45 3.72 -8.27
C GLU A 71 -9.17 2.93 -7.00
N ILE A 72 -8.85 1.64 -7.15
CA ILE A 72 -8.55 0.73 -6.05
C ILE A 72 -7.03 0.60 -5.95
N TYR A 73 -6.46 1.02 -4.83
CA TYR A 73 -5.04 0.89 -4.55
C TYR A 73 -4.63 -0.50 -4.07
N TYR A 74 -5.51 -1.15 -3.29
CA TYR A 74 -5.23 -2.44 -2.70
C TYR A 74 -6.52 -3.16 -2.30
N VAL A 75 -6.50 -4.48 -2.41
CA VAL A 75 -7.57 -5.37 -1.90
C VAL A 75 -6.95 -6.27 -0.85
N SER A 76 -7.43 -6.17 0.37
CA SER A 76 -6.96 -6.96 1.49
C SER A 76 -7.59 -8.36 1.49
N ASP A 77 -6.93 -9.33 2.12
CA ASP A 77 -7.38 -10.73 2.19
C ASP A 77 -8.74 -10.89 2.91
N ASP A 78 -9.13 -9.90 3.73
CA ASP A 78 -10.44 -9.85 4.41
C ASP A 78 -11.58 -9.31 3.52
N GLY A 79 -11.28 -8.97 2.27
CA GLY A 79 -12.25 -8.42 1.32
C GLY A 79 -12.51 -6.92 1.49
N THR A 80 -11.59 -6.18 2.10
CA THR A 80 -11.64 -4.72 2.17
C THR A 80 -10.87 -4.11 1.00
N ASN A 81 -11.53 -3.21 0.25
CA ASN A 81 -10.91 -2.45 -0.84
C ASN A 81 -10.46 -1.09 -0.33
N TYR A 82 -9.22 -0.74 -0.59
CA TYR A 82 -8.64 0.56 -0.27
C TYR A 82 -8.67 1.44 -1.51
N VAL A 83 -9.49 2.47 -1.46
CA VAL A 83 -9.87 3.30 -2.60
C VAL A 83 -9.24 4.68 -2.48
N ASN A 84 -8.81 5.24 -3.62
CA ASN A 84 -8.32 6.60 -3.73
C ASN A 84 -9.37 7.60 -3.21
N PRO A 85 -9.04 8.44 -2.20
CA PRO A 85 -9.97 9.41 -1.66
C PRO A 85 -10.37 10.52 -2.65
N GLU A 86 -9.60 10.73 -3.71
CA GLU A 86 -9.96 11.68 -4.76
C GLU A 86 -11.12 11.19 -5.63
N SER A 87 -11.34 9.86 -5.69
CA SER A 87 -12.44 9.25 -6.43
C SER A 87 -13.82 9.48 -5.78
N LEU A 88 -13.86 9.75 -4.46
CA LEU A 88 -15.11 9.86 -3.70
C LEU A 88 -15.05 11.03 -2.72
N LYS A 89 -16.19 11.66 -2.47
CA LYS A 89 -16.31 12.71 -1.44
C LYS A 89 -16.60 12.10 -0.08
N VAL A 90 -16.03 12.69 0.97
CA VAL A 90 -16.38 12.35 2.37
C VAL A 90 -17.88 12.51 2.58
N GLY A 91 -18.49 11.58 3.28
CA GLY A 91 -19.93 11.60 3.57
C GLY A 91 -20.81 11.09 2.42
N THR A 92 -20.20 10.58 1.31
CA THR A 92 -20.97 9.93 0.24
C THR A 92 -21.61 8.65 0.76
N THR A 93 -22.91 8.50 0.50
CA THR A 93 -23.65 7.27 0.82
C THR A 93 -23.54 6.29 -0.35
N LEU A 94 -22.97 5.14 -0.09
CA LEU A 94 -22.88 4.03 -1.03
C LEU A 94 -24.08 3.10 -0.87
N ILE A 95 -24.54 2.53 -1.97
CA ILE A 95 -25.58 1.50 -1.99
C ILE A 95 -24.94 0.18 -2.38
N LYS A 96 -25.22 -0.87 -1.61
CA LYS A 96 -24.78 -2.22 -1.96
C LYS A 96 -25.56 -2.70 -3.19
N PRO A 97 -24.85 -3.18 -4.24
CA PRO A 97 -25.49 -3.72 -5.42
C PRO A 97 -26.53 -4.80 -5.07
N GLU A 98 -27.67 -4.78 -5.74
CA GLU A 98 -28.78 -5.73 -5.55
C GLU A 98 -29.39 -5.77 -4.13
N SER A 99 -29.08 -4.75 -3.31
CA SER A 99 -29.60 -4.61 -1.95
C SER A 99 -30.03 -3.15 -1.69
N SER A 100 -30.80 -2.95 -0.63
CA SER A 100 -31.11 -1.60 -0.11
C SER A 100 -30.19 -1.19 1.05
N GLU A 101 -29.14 -1.99 1.34
CA GLU A 101 -28.17 -1.65 2.36
C GLU A 101 -27.30 -0.48 1.91
N THR A 102 -27.07 0.45 2.81
CA THR A 102 -26.28 1.65 2.55
C THR A 102 -25.13 1.77 3.55
N MET A 103 -24.03 2.35 3.10
CA MET A 103 -22.88 2.68 3.92
C MET A 103 -22.41 4.10 3.61
N THR A 104 -22.08 4.87 4.64
CA THR A 104 -21.49 6.20 4.46
C THR A 104 -19.98 6.08 4.49
N VAL A 105 -19.30 6.73 3.54
CA VAL A 105 -17.84 6.77 3.45
C VAL A 105 -17.30 7.73 4.50
N GLU A 106 -16.86 7.20 5.64
CA GLU A 106 -16.30 7.97 6.75
C GLU A 106 -14.94 7.44 7.21
N LYS A 107 -14.68 6.14 6.99
CA LYS A 107 -13.46 5.50 7.47
C LYS A 107 -12.30 5.79 6.53
N THR A 108 -11.35 6.57 7.01
CA THR A 108 -10.03 6.66 6.39
C THR A 108 -9.10 5.63 7.02
N ALA A 109 -8.34 4.96 6.18
CA ALA A 109 -7.24 4.09 6.59
C ALA A 109 -5.93 4.63 6.00
N GLU A 110 -4.82 4.37 6.67
CA GLU A 110 -3.50 4.65 6.12
C GLU A 110 -2.97 3.40 5.43
N LEU A 111 -2.55 3.56 4.20
CA LEU A 111 -1.94 2.52 3.39
C LEU A 111 -0.48 2.89 3.11
N SER A 112 0.44 1.98 3.42
CA SER A 112 1.85 2.14 3.07
C SER A 112 2.06 1.71 1.62
N GLY A 113 2.84 2.47 0.88
CA GLY A 113 3.11 2.19 -0.51
C GLY A 113 4.33 2.92 -1.03
N VAL A 114 4.64 2.70 -2.27
CA VAL A 114 5.73 3.35 -3.00
C VAL A 114 5.22 3.85 -4.34
N TYR A 115 5.93 4.80 -4.94
CA TYR A 115 5.69 5.17 -6.33
C TYR A 115 6.53 4.27 -7.26
N ASN A 116 5.83 3.48 -8.07
CA ASN A 116 6.39 2.71 -9.17
C ASN A 116 6.41 3.55 -10.44
N ILE A 117 7.50 3.52 -11.18
CA ILE A 117 7.63 4.23 -12.44
C ILE A 117 7.08 3.34 -13.56
N ASN A 118 5.86 3.63 -13.98
CA ASN A 118 5.21 2.93 -15.07
C ASN A 118 5.06 3.85 -16.28
N GLN A 119 5.70 3.49 -17.39
CA GLN A 119 5.69 4.29 -18.66
C GLN A 119 6.07 5.76 -18.47
N GLY A 120 6.92 6.08 -17.48
CA GLY A 120 7.35 7.45 -17.17
C GLY A 120 6.45 8.21 -16.22
N TYR A 121 5.43 7.58 -15.66
CA TYR A 121 4.55 8.16 -14.63
C TYR A 121 4.76 7.48 -13.28
N ALA A 122 4.62 8.26 -12.22
CA ALA A 122 4.61 7.74 -10.84
C ALA A 122 3.24 7.17 -10.50
N VAL A 123 3.15 5.87 -10.32
CA VAL A 123 1.92 5.16 -9.94
C VAL A 123 2.06 4.63 -8.52
N PHE A 124 1.09 4.90 -7.66
CA PHE A 124 1.10 4.40 -6.30
C PHE A 124 0.82 2.90 -6.26
N ASN A 125 1.76 2.13 -5.69
CA ASN A 125 1.60 0.70 -5.43
C ASN A 125 1.66 0.46 -3.92
N ALA A 126 0.66 -0.22 -3.38
CA ALA A 126 0.61 -0.59 -1.97
C ALA A 126 1.68 -1.64 -1.65
N VAL A 127 2.24 -1.58 -0.44
CA VAL A 127 3.23 -2.56 0.02
C VAL A 127 2.86 -3.11 1.39
N GLU A 128 2.98 -4.43 1.53
CA GLU A 128 2.87 -5.12 2.81
C GLU A 128 4.29 -5.32 3.38
N ILE A 129 4.58 -4.66 4.50
CA ILE A 129 5.89 -4.71 5.15
C ILE A 129 5.97 -5.98 5.98
N LEU A 130 6.92 -6.87 5.65
CA LEU A 130 7.19 -8.11 6.36
C LEU A 130 8.22 -7.92 7.45
N CYS A 131 9.26 -7.13 7.18
CA CYS A 131 10.36 -6.89 8.11
C CYS A 131 10.91 -5.48 7.94
N GLU A 132 11.41 -4.91 9.03
CA GLU A 132 12.03 -3.60 9.08
C GLU A 132 13.47 -3.72 9.54
N SER A 133 14.39 -3.08 8.82
CA SER A 133 15.79 -2.85 9.21
C SER A 133 16.04 -1.35 9.41
N ASP A 134 17.24 -0.95 9.76
CA ASP A 134 17.58 0.47 9.97
C ASP A 134 17.44 1.31 8.68
N GLU A 135 17.77 0.75 7.53
CA GLU A 135 17.84 1.47 6.24
C GLU A 135 16.80 1.02 5.21
N TYR A 136 16.19 -0.15 5.37
CA TYR A 136 15.30 -0.73 4.38
C TYR A 136 14.14 -1.50 4.99
N TYR A 137 13.11 -1.73 4.18
CA TYR A 137 12.02 -2.66 4.43
C TYR A 137 12.16 -3.91 3.55
N ILE A 138 11.73 -5.05 4.09
CA ILE A 138 11.41 -6.24 3.30
C ILE A 138 9.90 -6.25 3.14
N ILE A 139 9.43 -6.27 1.92
CA ILE A 139 8.03 -6.27 1.55
C ILE A 139 7.64 -7.55 0.85
N LYS A 140 6.38 -7.90 0.94
CA LYS A 140 5.79 -9.02 0.20
C LYS A 140 5.77 -8.71 -1.29
N GLU A 141 6.17 -9.67 -2.11
CA GLU A 141 6.01 -9.58 -3.56
C GLU A 141 4.53 -9.78 -3.92
N ASP A 142 3.96 -8.84 -4.66
CA ASP A 142 2.58 -8.90 -5.14
C ASP A 142 2.49 -8.36 -6.56
N ASN A 143 2.02 -9.20 -7.46
CA ASN A 143 1.89 -8.89 -8.88
C ASN A 143 0.58 -8.16 -9.24
N SER A 144 -0.34 -8.02 -8.28
CA SER A 144 -1.67 -7.46 -8.55
C SER A 144 -1.77 -5.98 -8.19
N TYR A 145 -1.36 -5.63 -6.99
CA TYR A 145 -1.46 -4.26 -6.45
C TYR A 145 -0.16 -3.74 -5.86
N GLY A 146 0.81 -4.62 -5.65
CA GLY A 146 2.09 -4.34 -5.04
C GLY A 146 3.22 -4.20 -6.03
N LEU A 147 4.41 -4.66 -5.62
CA LEU A 147 5.62 -4.63 -6.41
C LEU A 147 6.05 -6.04 -6.82
N SER A 148 6.63 -6.12 -8.00
CA SER A 148 7.27 -7.31 -8.56
C SER A 148 8.77 -7.10 -8.70
N ASN A 149 9.51 -8.20 -8.87
CA ASN A 149 10.93 -8.13 -9.21
C ASN A 149 11.16 -7.31 -10.49
N TYR A 150 12.16 -6.44 -10.45
CA TYR A 150 12.56 -5.51 -11.53
C TYR A 150 11.67 -4.27 -11.72
N ASP A 151 10.68 -4.04 -10.87
CA ASP A 151 9.95 -2.78 -10.88
C ASP A 151 10.88 -1.62 -10.50
N HIS A 152 10.70 -0.49 -11.14
CA HIS A 152 11.44 0.73 -10.88
C HIS A 152 10.65 1.60 -9.91
N ILE A 153 11.19 1.85 -8.73
CA ILE A 153 10.57 2.69 -7.72
C ILE A 153 11.30 4.01 -7.55
N VAL A 154 10.57 5.03 -7.14
CA VAL A 154 11.12 6.31 -6.74
C VAL A 154 11.86 6.13 -5.40
N GLN A 155 13.09 6.63 -5.33
CA GLN A 155 13.95 6.47 -4.14
C GLN A 155 13.47 7.32 -2.96
N ASP A 156 13.02 8.55 -3.22
CA ASP A 156 12.48 9.47 -2.24
C ASP A 156 11.01 9.75 -2.55
N GLY A 157 10.12 8.97 -1.92
CA GLY A 157 8.69 9.01 -2.23
C GLY A 157 7.99 10.32 -1.84
N GLU A 158 8.54 11.10 -0.90
CA GLU A 158 7.96 12.38 -0.50
C GLU A 158 8.15 13.50 -1.53
N ASP A 159 9.13 13.36 -2.42
CA ASP A 159 9.46 14.38 -3.42
C ASP A 159 8.61 14.28 -4.70
N VAL A 160 7.81 13.22 -4.83
CA VAL A 160 7.04 12.92 -6.05
C VAL A 160 5.55 12.83 -5.74
N LYS A 161 4.73 13.27 -6.69
CA LYS A 161 3.27 13.13 -6.64
C LYS A 161 2.80 12.06 -7.60
N GLU A 162 1.63 11.50 -7.29
CA GLU A 162 0.95 10.57 -8.19
C GLU A 162 0.68 11.22 -9.53
N ASP A 163 0.79 10.42 -10.61
CA ASP A 163 0.67 10.86 -12.01
C ASP A 163 1.73 11.89 -12.46
N GLU A 164 2.75 12.15 -11.65
CA GLU A 164 3.85 13.02 -12.07
C GLU A 164 4.72 12.31 -13.10
N VAL A 165 5.13 13.06 -14.13
CA VAL A 165 6.04 12.57 -15.17
C VAL A 165 7.46 12.55 -14.64
N ILE A 166 8.06 11.39 -14.60
CA ILE A 166 9.44 11.17 -14.15
C ILE A 166 10.33 10.96 -15.36
N PHE A 167 11.37 11.77 -15.49
CA PHE A 167 12.34 11.73 -16.59
C PHE A 167 13.62 11.01 -16.19
#